data_18bdbc0f72e9f81fb43174ef74e4e34d
#
_entry.id   18bdbc0f72e9f81fb43174ef74e4e34d
#
_cell.length_a   1.000
_cell.length_b   1.000
_cell.length_c   1.000
_cell.angle_alpha   90.00
_cell.angle_beta   90.00
_cell.angle_gamma   90.00
#
_symmetry.space_group_name_H-M   'P 1'
#
loop_
_entity.id
_entity.type
_entity.pdbx_description
1 polymer ?
#
loop_
_entity_poly.entity_id
_entity_poly.type
_entity_poly.pdbx_seq_one_letter_code
_entity_poly.pdbx_strand_id
1 'polypeptide(L)'
;SVGDDRQVIIETLSRELRTNDIVIVTGGLGPTKDDIIKAALAHLPGTDTYRTDERQLKIVHDILSSRGLDILDINLAQASVPDTCEVIPNRLGTAPIMVFRFDEEKFGHPATLYSLPGVPFEALGALPDIISDIKSHFPISDIFHKTIMTYGIAESALAKMIEEWEDNLPSDMHLAY
;
A
#
# COMPACT_ATOMS: atom_id res chain seq x y z
N SER A 1 -4.35 13.46 2.81
CA SER A 1 -5.46 12.72 3.44
C SER A 1 -6.78 13.11 2.77
N VAL A 2 -7.71 12.19 2.74
CA VAL A 2 -9.05 12.35 2.16
C VAL A 2 -10.06 12.16 3.28
N GLY A 3 -11.14 12.95 3.30
CA GLY A 3 -12.22 12.80 4.27
C GLY A 3 -13.09 11.57 3.96
N ASP A 4 -13.95 11.21 4.92
CA ASP A 4 -14.82 10.01 4.85
C ASP A 4 -16.06 10.27 3.97
N ASP A 5 -15.81 10.64 2.71
CA ASP A 5 -16.81 10.76 1.65
C ASP A 5 -16.48 9.77 0.54
N ARG A 6 -17.43 8.84 0.30
CA ARG A 6 -17.25 7.77 -0.68
C ARG A 6 -16.94 8.27 -2.08
N GLN A 7 -17.62 9.31 -2.52
CA GLN A 7 -17.43 9.85 -3.87
C GLN A 7 -16.07 10.50 -4.02
N VAL A 8 -15.66 11.29 -3.01
CA VAL A 8 -14.34 11.95 -2.98
C VAL A 8 -13.21 10.91 -2.95
N ILE A 9 -13.38 9.79 -2.22
CA ILE A 9 -12.42 8.69 -2.18
C ILE A 9 -12.30 8.06 -3.57
N ILE A 10 -13.42 7.71 -4.22
CA ILE A 10 -13.42 7.08 -5.55
C ILE A 10 -12.75 8.00 -6.58
N GLU A 11 -13.09 9.28 -6.60
CA GLU A 11 -12.51 10.27 -7.52
C GLU A 11 -11.01 10.45 -7.29
N THR A 12 -10.60 10.53 -6.01
CA THR A 12 -9.18 10.65 -5.66
C THR A 12 -8.40 9.42 -6.08
N LEU A 13 -8.86 8.22 -5.73
CA LEU A 13 -8.18 6.98 -6.11
C LEU A 13 -8.14 6.80 -7.63
N SER A 14 -9.24 7.12 -8.33
CA SER A 14 -9.30 7.05 -9.79
C SER A 14 -8.32 8.04 -10.46
N ARG A 15 -8.13 9.23 -9.89
CA ARG A 15 -7.14 10.20 -10.36
C ARG A 15 -5.72 9.71 -10.16
N GLU A 16 -5.41 9.22 -8.94
CA GLU A 16 -4.08 8.72 -8.62
C GLU A 16 -3.71 7.47 -9.47
N LEU A 17 -4.67 6.57 -9.69
CA LEU A 17 -4.47 5.38 -10.53
C LEU A 17 -4.26 5.70 -12.03
N ARG A 18 -4.60 6.89 -12.50
CA ARG A 18 -4.30 7.32 -13.89
C ARG A 18 -2.89 7.82 -14.09
N THR A 19 -2.17 8.12 -13.03
CA THR A 19 -0.86 8.77 -13.08
C THR A 19 0.24 7.98 -12.37
N ASN A 20 -0.12 6.91 -11.66
CA ASN A 20 0.81 6.12 -10.87
C ASN A 20 0.56 4.63 -11.09
N ASP A 21 1.63 3.87 -11.29
CA ASP A 21 1.60 2.42 -11.44
C ASP A 21 1.21 1.73 -10.13
N ILE A 22 1.54 2.33 -8.99
CA ILE A 22 1.27 1.79 -7.65
C ILE A 22 0.63 2.88 -6.79
N VAL A 23 -0.54 2.58 -6.24
CA VAL A 23 -1.24 3.43 -5.27
C VAL A 23 -1.41 2.66 -3.96
N ILE A 24 -1.05 3.28 -2.85
CA ILE A 24 -1.24 2.71 -1.53
C ILE A 24 -2.22 3.58 -0.74
N VAL A 25 -3.28 2.99 -0.22
CA VAL A 25 -4.24 3.64 0.67
C VAL A 25 -4.27 2.95 2.03
N THR A 26 -4.37 3.72 3.10
CA THR A 26 -4.42 3.19 4.48
C THR A 26 -5.63 3.72 5.23
N GLY A 27 -6.26 2.87 6.04
CA GLY A 27 -7.38 3.22 6.90
C GLY A 27 -8.74 2.81 6.35
N GLY A 28 -9.80 3.05 7.12
CA GLY A 28 -11.20 2.85 6.73
C GLY A 28 -11.62 1.42 6.38
N LEU A 29 -10.90 0.40 6.90
CA LEU A 29 -11.18 -1.01 6.67
C LEU A 29 -11.85 -1.71 7.85
N GLY A 30 -12.18 -0.99 8.90
CA GLY A 30 -12.80 -1.53 10.09
C GLY A 30 -14.27 -1.94 9.87
N PRO A 31 -14.93 -2.45 10.91
CA PRO A 31 -16.30 -2.94 10.82
C PRO A 31 -17.36 -1.87 11.09
N THR A 32 -16.96 -0.61 11.28
CA THR A 32 -17.87 0.47 11.66
C THR A 32 -18.48 1.16 10.44
N LYS A 33 -19.53 1.94 10.65
CA LYS A 33 -20.22 2.65 9.54
C LYS A 33 -19.35 3.73 8.89
N ASP A 34 -18.31 4.17 9.59
CA ASP A 34 -17.35 5.17 9.10
C ASP A 34 -16.29 4.52 8.20
N ASP A 35 -16.20 3.19 8.18
CA ASP A 35 -15.24 2.42 7.39
C ASP A 35 -15.77 2.20 5.96
N ILE A 36 -15.84 3.27 5.20
CA ILE A 36 -16.45 3.29 3.85
C ILE A 36 -15.48 2.92 2.72
N ILE A 37 -14.18 2.77 3.03
CA ILE A 37 -13.14 2.53 2.01
C ILE A 37 -13.40 1.20 1.29
N LYS A 38 -13.74 0.11 1.98
CA LYS A 38 -14.00 -1.18 1.34
C LYS A 38 -15.07 -1.08 0.23
N ALA A 39 -16.17 -0.36 0.51
CA ALA A 39 -17.24 -0.15 -0.46
C ALA A 39 -16.81 0.77 -1.63
N ALA A 40 -15.97 1.76 -1.36
CA ALA A 40 -15.40 2.62 -2.40
C ALA A 40 -14.43 1.82 -3.29
N LEU A 41 -13.62 0.95 -2.70
CA LEU A 41 -12.68 0.09 -3.42
C LEU A 41 -13.39 -0.93 -4.31
N ALA A 42 -14.49 -1.53 -3.87
CA ALA A 42 -15.30 -2.44 -4.70
C ALA A 42 -15.84 -1.75 -5.95
N HIS A 43 -16.16 -0.46 -5.85
CA HIS A 43 -16.68 0.32 -6.97
C HIS A 43 -15.64 0.54 -8.08
N LEU A 44 -14.36 0.63 -7.74
CA LEU A 44 -13.30 0.89 -8.74
C LEU A 44 -13.23 -0.18 -9.84
N PRO A 45 -13.20 -1.49 -9.55
CA PRO A 45 -13.29 -2.53 -10.58
C PRO A 45 -14.72 -2.70 -11.15
N GLY A 46 -15.75 -2.12 -10.51
CA GLY A 46 -17.14 -2.21 -10.95
C GLY A 46 -17.82 -3.49 -10.47
N THR A 47 -17.44 -4.01 -9.29
CA THR A 47 -18.09 -5.17 -8.68
C THR A 47 -18.98 -4.77 -7.50
N ASP A 48 -20.09 -5.49 -7.33
CA ASP A 48 -20.94 -5.43 -6.14
C ASP A 48 -20.91 -6.75 -5.36
N THR A 49 -20.09 -7.71 -5.80
CA THR A 49 -20.00 -9.02 -5.19
C THR A 49 -18.80 -9.13 -4.26
N TYR A 50 -18.99 -9.92 -3.21
CA TYR A 50 -17.99 -10.13 -2.16
C TYR A 50 -17.81 -11.63 -1.94
N ARG A 51 -16.60 -12.00 -1.56
CA ARG A 51 -16.26 -13.36 -1.12
C ARG A 51 -15.59 -13.33 0.24
N THR A 52 -15.67 -14.41 0.97
CA THR A 52 -14.88 -14.60 2.19
C THR A 52 -13.49 -15.12 1.83
N ASP A 53 -12.44 -14.45 2.33
CA ASP A 53 -11.09 -15.00 2.26
C ASP A 53 -10.86 -15.93 3.47
N GLU A 54 -10.74 -17.22 3.21
CA GLU A 54 -10.64 -18.26 4.24
C GLU A 54 -9.35 -18.12 5.09
N ARG A 55 -8.26 -17.62 4.51
CA ARG A 55 -7.00 -17.40 5.23
C ARG A 55 -7.16 -16.27 6.24
N GLN A 56 -7.77 -15.17 5.81
CA GLN A 56 -8.04 -14.05 6.71
C GLN A 56 -9.11 -14.41 7.74
N LEU A 57 -10.14 -15.15 7.37
CA LEU A 57 -11.16 -15.63 8.30
C LEU A 57 -10.55 -16.44 9.45
N LYS A 58 -9.62 -17.36 9.14
CA LYS A 58 -8.90 -18.11 10.14
C LYS A 58 -8.09 -17.21 11.06
N ILE A 59 -7.39 -16.22 10.52
CA ILE A 59 -6.61 -15.26 11.32
C ILE A 59 -7.53 -14.47 12.26
N VAL A 60 -8.67 -13.98 11.77
CA VAL A 60 -9.66 -13.28 12.60
C VAL A 60 -10.10 -14.16 13.77
N HIS A 61 -10.44 -15.40 13.48
CA HIS A 61 -10.85 -16.37 14.48
C HIS A 61 -9.74 -16.61 15.52
N ASP A 62 -8.51 -16.84 15.09
CA ASP A 62 -7.36 -17.12 15.96
C ASP A 62 -7.04 -15.90 16.85
N ILE A 63 -7.08 -14.68 16.30
CA ILE A 63 -6.86 -13.44 17.07
C ILE A 63 -7.92 -13.27 18.15
N LEU A 64 -9.20 -13.41 17.81
CA LEU A 64 -10.30 -13.21 18.78
C LEU A 64 -10.27 -14.29 19.86
N SER A 65 -10.11 -15.55 19.49
CA SER A 65 -10.01 -16.67 20.42
C SER A 65 -8.82 -16.53 21.38
N SER A 66 -7.66 -16.12 20.90
CA SER A 66 -6.46 -15.92 21.73
C SER A 66 -6.63 -14.82 22.77
N ARG A 67 -7.52 -13.85 22.50
CA ARG A 67 -7.84 -12.75 23.41
C ARG A 67 -9.05 -13.03 24.32
N GLY A 68 -9.67 -14.22 24.18
CA GLY A 68 -10.88 -14.57 24.91
C GLY A 68 -12.09 -13.69 24.56
N LEU A 69 -12.13 -13.16 23.34
CA LEU A 69 -13.22 -12.33 22.86
C LEU A 69 -14.26 -13.17 22.12
N ASP A 70 -15.52 -12.76 22.24
CA ASP A 70 -16.60 -13.39 21.48
C ASP A 70 -16.43 -13.15 19.98
N ILE A 71 -16.68 -14.20 19.22
CA ILE A 71 -16.64 -14.14 17.75
C ILE A 71 -18.03 -13.72 17.28
N LEU A 72 -18.14 -12.45 16.92
CA LEU A 72 -19.37 -11.87 16.39
C LEU A 72 -19.36 -11.89 14.85
N ASP A 73 -20.54 -11.92 14.25
CA ASP A 73 -20.68 -11.87 12.78
C ASP A 73 -20.00 -10.65 12.17
N ILE A 74 -20.03 -9.50 12.86
CA ILE A 74 -19.35 -8.27 12.41
C ILE A 74 -17.81 -8.44 12.34
N ASN A 75 -17.24 -9.28 13.21
CA ASN A 75 -15.81 -9.59 13.15
C ASN A 75 -15.50 -10.53 11.99
N LEU A 76 -16.34 -11.54 11.76
CA LEU A 76 -16.19 -12.46 10.63
C LEU A 76 -16.33 -11.74 9.29
N ALA A 77 -17.23 -10.74 9.22
CA ALA A 77 -17.40 -9.88 8.04
C ALA A 77 -16.12 -9.09 7.66
N GLN A 78 -15.14 -8.97 8.56
CA GLN A 78 -13.83 -8.39 8.22
C GLN A 78 -13.12 -9.18 7.11
N ALA A 79 -13.26 -10.51 7.09
CA ALA A 79 -12.69 -11.38 6.05
C ALA A 79 -13.46 -11.35 4.73
N SER A 80 -14.60 -10.65 4.66
CA SER A 80 -15.34 -10.43 3.42
C SER A 80 -14.67 -9.34 2.59
N VAL A 81 -14.27 -9.68 1.37
CA VAL A 81 -13.55 -8.80 0.45
C VAL A 81 -14.24 -8.77 -0.92
N PRO A 82 -14.10 -7.70 -1.71
CA PRO A 82 -14.55 -7.70 -3.10
C PRO A 82 -13.97 -8.90 -3.87
N ASP A 83 -14.78 -9.55 -4.69
CA ASP A 83 -14.36 -10.78 -5.39
C ASP A 83 -13.25 -10.55 -6.42
N THR A 84 -13.11 -9.32 -6.88
CA THR A 84 -12.10 -8.87 -7.84
C THR A 84 -10.74 -8.56 -7.23
N CYS A 85 -10.60 -8.58 -5.90
CA CYS A 85 -9.32 -8.31 -5.27
C CYS A 85 -8.57 -9.59 -4.87
N GLU A 86 -7.25 -9.49 -4.87
CA GLU A 86 -6.38 -10.45 -4.19
C GLU A 86 -6.21 -10.03 -2.73
N VAL A 87 -5.86 -10.99 -1.87
CA VAL A 87 -5.67 -10.74 -0.44
C VAL A 87 -4.26 -11.14 -0.02
N ILE A 88 -3.56 -10.19 0.57
CA ILE A 88 -2.38 -10.46 1.39
C ILE A 88 -2.87 -10.56 2.85
N PRO A 89 -2.72 -11.73 3.50
CA PRO A 89 -3.25 -11.93 4.85
C PRO A 89 -2.59 -11.00 5.87
N ASN A 90 -3.42 -10.30 6.66
CA ASN A 90 -2.94 -9.50 7.79
C ASN A 90 -2.79 -10.38 9.02
N ARG A 91 -1.57 -10.78 9.34
CA ARG A 91 -1.28 -11.67 10.49
C ARG A 91 -1.37 -10.97 11.84
N LEU A 92 -1.45 -9.66 11.86
CA LEU A 92 -1.41 -8.85 13.10
C LEU A 92 -2.77 -8.23 13.44
N GLY A 93 -3.74 -8.28 12.52
CA GLY A 93 -5.04 -7.68 12.70
C GLY A 93 -6.15 -8.37 11.91
N THR A 94 -7.36 -7.88 12.09
CA THR A 94 -8.57 -8.49 11.50
C THR A 94 -8.87 -8.01 10.09
N ALA A 95 -8.48 -6.79 9.73
CA ALA A 95 -8.70 -6.24 8.40
C ALA A 95 -7.66 -6.76 7.41
N PRO A 96 -8.05 -7.38 6.28
CA PRO A 96 -7.13 -7.88 5.26
C PRO A 96 -6.45 -6.73 4.50
N ILE A 97 -5.27 -7.01 3.92
CA ILE A 97 -4.71 -6.16 2.89
C ILE A 97 -5.33 -6.60 1.57
N MET A 98 -6.00 -5.68 0.88
CA MET A 98 -6.61 -5.94 -0.41
C MET A 98 -5.75 -5.37 -1.53
N VAL A 99 -5.57 -6.16 -2.59
CA VAL A 99 -4.78 -5.78 -3.77
C VAL A 99 -5.70 -5.81 -4.98
N PHE A 100 -5.83 -4.67 -5.64
CA PHE A 100 -6.62 -4.52 -6.86
C PHE A 100 -5.66 -4.27 -8.03
N ARG A 101 -5.71 -5.13 -9.03
CA ARG A 101 -4.92 -4.97 -10.25
C ARG A 101 -5.82 -4.52 -11.37
N PHE A 102 -5.39 -3.50 -12.06
CA PHE A 102 -6.08 -2.92 -13.20
C PHE A 102 -5.21 -3.04 -14.43
N ASP A 103 -5.83 -3.40 -15.53
CA ASP A 103 -5.21 -3.42 -16.84
C ASP A 103 -5.15 -2.01 -17.48
N GLU A 104 -4.52 -1.94 -18.64
CA GLU A 104 -4.38 -0.70 -19.40
C GLU A 104 -5.72 -0.10 -19.82
N GLU A 105 -6.76 -0.93 -20.05
CA GLU A 105 -8.06 -0.46 -20.53
C GLU A 105 -8.74 0.50 -19.55
N LYS A 106 -8.52 0.31 -18.25
CA LYS A 106 -9.22 1.09 -17.23
C LYS A 106 -8.62 2.47 -16.98
N PHE A 107 -7.30 2.57 -16.91
CA PHE A 107 -6.60 3.80 -16.50
C PHE A 107 -5.59 4.31 -17.54
N GLY A 108 -5.46 3.65 -18.69
CA GLY A 108 -4.51 4.00 -19.74
C GLY A 108 -3.13 3.37 -19.58
N HIS A 109 -2.90 2.69 -18.48
CA HIS A 109 -1.72 1.87 -18.18
C HIS A 109 -2.07 0.84 -17.08
N PRO A 110 -1.29 -0.24 -16.92
CA PRO A 110 -1.45 -1.16 -15.81
C PRO A 110 -1.19 -0.45 -14.48
N ALA A 111 -2.11 -0.62 -13.52
CA ALA A 111 -1.99 0.00 -12.20
C ALA A 111 -2.41 -0.97 -11.09
N THR A 112 -1.77 -0.87 -9.93
CA THR A 112 -2.11 -1.69 -8.77
C THR A 112 -2.38 -0.82 -7.55
N LEU A 113 -3.48 -1.12 -6.87
CA LEU A 113 -3.85 -0.46 -5.62
C LEU A 113 -3.75 -1.44 -4.47
N TYR A 114 -2.99 -1.06 -3.44
CA TYR A 114 -2.89 -1.76 -2.16
C TYR A 114 -3.67 -1.00 -1.11
N SER A 115 -4.61 -1.67 -0.45
CA SER A 115 -5.38 -1.11 0.65
C SER A 115 -4.97 -1.76 1.96
N LEU A 116 -4.44 -0.96 2.87
CA LEU A 116 -3.85 -1.37 4.13
C LEU A 116 -4.72 -0.94 5.32
N PRO A 117 -4.65 -1.67 6.45
CA PRO A 117 -5.21 -1.21 7.71
C PRO A 117 -4.65 0.16 8.12
N GLY A 118 -5.47 0.95 8.84
CA GLY A 118 -5.05 2.24 9.40
C GLY A 118 -4.15 2.12 10.64
N VAL A 119 -4.03 0.93 11.21
CA VAL A 119 -3.21 0.67 12.40
C VAL A 119 -1.73 0.55 11.98
N PRO A 120 -0.84 1.44 12.47
CA PRO A 120 0.53 1.52 11.97
C PRO A 120 1.32 0.23 12.08
N PHE A 121 1.24 -0.51 13.19
CA PHE A 121 2.00 -1.75 13.36
C PHE A 121 1.51 -2.88 12.44
N GLU A 122 0.22 -2.90 12.08
CA GLU A 122 -0.34 -3.85 11.11
C GLU A 122 0.17 -3.54 9.70
N ALA A 123 0.10 -2.25 9.31
CA ALA A 123 0.61 -1.80 8.03
C ALA A 123 2.12 -2.07 7.88
N LEU A 124 2.92 -1.76 8.91
CA LEU A 124 4.36 -2.05 8.92
C LEU A 124 4.64 -3.55 8.86
N GLY A 125 3.87 -4.36 9.57
CA GLY A 125 4.00 -5.83 9.54
C GLY A 125 3.70 -6.45 8.18
N ALA A 126 2.87 -5.80 7.37
CA ALA A 126 2.53 -6.25 6.02
C ALA A 126 3.54 -5.82 4.94
N LEU A 127 4.40 -4.82 5.21
CA LEU A 127 5.32 -4.29 4.20
C LEU A 127 6.21 -5.33 3.52
N PRO A 128 6.79 -6.33 4.23
CA PRO A 128 7.61 -7.34 3.56
C PRO A 128 6.85 -8.13 2.48
N ASP A 129 5.60 -8.51 2.77
CA ASP A 129 4.75 -9.25 1.84
C ASP A 129 4.32 -8.35 0.66
N ILE A 130 4.00 -7.07 0.93
CA ILE A 130 3.66 -6.08 -0.10
C ILE A 130 4.87 -5.80 -1.01
N ILE A 131 6.05 -5.58 -0.44
CA ILE A 131 7.28 -5.35 -1.22
C ILE A 131 7.61 -6.57 -2.09
N SER A 132 7.44 -7.78 -1.55
CA SER A 132 7.63 -9.02 -2.30
C SER A 132 6.65 -9.11 -3.48
N ASP A 133 5.40 -8.76 -3.25
CA ASP A 133 4.37 -8.74 -4.29
C ASP A 133 4.66 -7.68 -5.36
N ILE A 134 5.04 -6.47 -4.97
CA ILE A 134 5.46 -5.40 -5.90
C ILE A 134 6.63 -5.87 -6.76
N LYS A 135 7.68 -6.44 -6.15
CA LYS A 135 8.86 -6.94 -6.86
C LYS A 135 8.54 -8.06 -7.86
N SER A 136 7.49 -8.84 -7.61
CA SER A 136 7.09 -9.91 -8.51
C SER A 136 6.27 -9.44 -9.73
N HIS A 137 5.64 -8.26 -9.63
CA HIS A 137 4.73 -7.76 -10.65
C HIS A 137 5.25 -6.53 -11.41
N PHE A 138 6.24 -5.83 -10.88
CA PHE A 138 6.80 -4.63 -11.49
C PHE A 138 8.28 -4.80 -11.80
N PRO A 139 8.75 -4.34 -12.98
CA PRO A 139 10.17 -4.29 -13.30
C PRO A 139 10.83 -3.19 -12.45
N ILE A 140 11.34 -3.56 -11.29
CA ILE A 140 11.99 -2.61 -10.38
C ILE A 140 13.49 -2.66 -10.64
N SER A 141 14.09 -1.50 -10.95
CA SER A 141 15.54 -1.33 -10.92
C SER A 141 15.97 -0.94 -9.51
N ASP A 142 17.00 -1.58 -9.00
CA ASP A 142 17.56 -1.23 -7.69
C ASP A 142 18.22 0.15 -7.76
N ILE A 143 17.78 1.07 -6.88
CA ILE A 143 18.49 2.34 -6.63
C ILE A 143 19.45 2.10 -5.48
N PHE A 144 20.74 2.23 -5.76
CA PHE A 144 21.79 2.10 -4.76
C PHE A 144 22.08 3.45 -4.11
N HIS A 145 21.93 3.54 -2.80
CA HIS A 145 22.29 4.72 -2.01
C HIS A 145 23.56 4.47 -1.21
N LYS A 146 24.53 5.40 -1.32
CA LYS A 146 25.74 5.39 -0.52
C LYS A 146 25.92 6.75 0.16
N THR A 147 25.94 6.75 1.48
CA THR A 147 26.25 7.95 2.27
C THR A 147 27.73 7.95 2.65
N ILE A 148 28.41 9.06 2.38
CA ILE A 148 29.79 9.30 2.79
C ILE A 148 29.79 10.45 3.80
N MET A 149 30.19 10.17 5.03
CA MET A 149 30.26 11.20 6.06
C MET A 149 31.58 11.94 5.93
N THR A 150 31.54 13.27 5.92
CA THR A 150 32.70 14.15 5.92
C THR A 150 32.75 14.99 7.21
N TYR A 151 33.94 15.32 7.67
CA TYR A 151 34.17 16.09 8.90
C TYR A 151 35.19 17.21 8.66
N GLY A 152 35.00 18.33 9.34
CA GLY A 152 35.99 19.42 9.36
C GLY A 152 36.00 20.26 8.09
N ILE A 153 35.03 20.11 7.20
CA ILE A 153 34.92 20.92 5.98
C ILE A 153 33.48 21.46 5.87
N ALA A 154 33.34 22.72 5.47
CA ALA A 154 32.04 23.32 5.18
C ALA A 154 31.52 22.79 3.85
N GLU A 155 30.18 22.62 3.74
CA GLU A 155 29.49 22.10 2.55
C GLU A 155 29.89 22.82 1.26
N SER A 156 29.93 24.16 1.27
CA SER A 156 30.35 24.96 0.11
C SER A 156 31.82 24.75 -0.32
N ALA A 157 32.69 24.48 0.64
CA ALA A 157 34.08 24.17 0.35
C ALA A 157 34.27 22.76 -0.19
N LEU A 158 33.47 21.80 0.34
CA LEU A 158 33.41 20.45 -0.17
C LEU A 158 32.87 20.42 -1.61
N ALA A 159 31.75 21.09 -1.88
CA ALA A 159 31.14 21.19 -3.20
C ALA A 159 32.17 21.70 -4.24
N LYS A 160 32.87 22.80 -3.89
CA LYS A 160 33.90 23.33 -4.78
C LYS A 160 35.07 22.37 -5.00
N MET A 161 35.41 21.58 -3.98
CA MET A 161 36.53 20.61 -4.05
C MET A 161 36.23 19.45 -4.99
N ILE A 162 34.98 19.01 -5.06
CA ILE A 162 34.55 17.86 -5.85
C ILE A 162 33.78 18.22 -7.12
N GLU A 163 33.69 19.52 -7.47
CA GLU A 163 32.93 20.03 -8.61
C GLU A 163 33.25 19.30 -9.91
N GLU A 164 34.53 19.16 -10.25
CA GLU A 164 34.96 18.43 -11.45
C GLU A 164 34.58 16.94 -11.42
N TRP A 165 34.63 16.34 -10.25
CA TRP A 165 34.18 14.95 -10.08
C TRP A 165 32.69 14.79 -10.20
N GLU A 166 31.89 15.71 -9.64
CA GLU A 166 30.43 15.75 -9.75
C GLU A 166 29.99 15.95 -11.20
N ASP A 167 30.60 16.89 -11.93
CA ASP A 167 30.31 17.17 -13.34
C ASP A 167 30.60 15.97 -14.27
N ASN A 168 31.50 15.08 -13.86
CA ASN A 168 31.85 13.87 -14.61
C ASN A 168 31.13 12.61 -14.11
N LEU A 169 30.13 12.71 -13.24
CA LEU A 169 29.33 11.57 -12.84
C LEU A 169 28.55 10.98 -14.03
N PRO A 170 28.43 9.65 -14.10
CA PRO A 170 27.52 9.00 -15.05
C PRO A 170 26.08 9.53 -14.91
N SER A 171 25.34 9.54 -16.02
CA SER A 171 23.98 10.10 -16.07
C SER A 171 22.95 9.41 -15.15
N ASP A 172 23.26 8.20 -14.70
CA ASP A 172 22.49 7.39 -13.78
C ASP A 172 22.90 7.56 -12.30
N MET A 173 23.89 8.45 -12.02
CA MET A 173 24.36 8.78 -10.68
C MET A 173 24.03 10.23 -10.34
N HIS A 174 23.55 10.43 -9.12
CA HIS A 174 23.25 11.76 -8.58
C HIS A 174 23.88 11.93 -7.22
N LEU A 175 24.50 13.09 -7.00
CA LEU A 175 25.04 13.51 -5.71
C LEU A 175 24.03 14.40 -4.99
N ALA A 176 23.88 14.20 -3.68
CA ALA A 176 23.16 15.09 -2.78
C ALA A 176 24.03 15.41 -1.56
N TYR A 177 24.02 16.66 -1.11
CA TYR A 177 24.74 17.15 0.06
C TYR A 177 23.85 17.17 1.29
#